data_b23f6dc0f2c1f2b32724ef3eee9afa73
#
_entry.id   b23f6dc0f2c1f2b32724ef3eee9afa73
#
_cell.length_a   1.000
_cell.length_b   1.000
_cell.length_c   1.000
_cell.angle_alpha   90.00
_cell.angle_beta   90.00
_cell.angle_gamma   90.00
#
_symmetry.space_group_name_H-M   'P 1'
#
loop_
_entity.id
_entity.type
_entity.pdbx_description
1 polymer ?
#
loop_
_entity_poly.entity_id
_entity_poly.type
_entity_poly.pdbx_seq_one_letter_code
_entity_poly.pdbx_strand_id
1 'polypeptide(L)'
;MGIMDLLFGKSQDLKEELLKGAKVVDVRTPAEFQGGHVKGSVNIPLNTIASNELRLKETNAKIIFCCASGNRSGQATSIMQSKGLDCINGGSWLHVSRY
;
A
#
# COMPACT_ATOMS: atom_id res chain seq x y z
N MET A 1 16.43 14.45 12.32
CA MET A 1 15.97 13.31 11.49
C MET A 1 17.16 12.70 10.78
N GLY A 2 17.35 11.43 10.91
CA GLY A 2 18.45 10.75 10.28
C GLY A 2 17.99 9.89 9.12
N ILE A 3 18.97 9.25 8.49
CA ILE A 3 18.71 8.34 7.40
C ILE A 3 17.82 7.18 7.82
N MET A 4 17.92 6.79 9.10
CA MET A 4 17.09 5.73 9.66
C MET A 4 15.61 6.07 9.59
N ASP A 5 15.26 7.33 9.81
CA ASP A 5 13.87 7.75 9.73
C ASP A 5 13.31 7.61 8.32
N LEU A 6 14.15 7.87 7.31
CA LEU A 6 13.73 7.70 5.93
C LEU A 6 13.49 6.24 5.57
N LEU A 7 14.28 5.33 6.18
CA LEU A 7 14.21 3.91 5.84
C LEU A 7 13.29 3.13 6.76
N PHE A 8 13.21 3.50 8.03
CA PHE A 8 12.56 2.67 9.04
C PHE A 8 11.48 3.37 9.85
N GLY A 9 11.26 4.67 9.66
CA GLY A 9 10.21 5.41 10.34
C GLY A 9 8.82 5.11 9.83
N LYS A 10 8.64 3.96 9.18
CA LYS A 10 7.43 3.66 8.41
C LYS A 10 6.22 3.36 9.28
N SER A 11 6.43 2.76 10.45
CA SER A 11 5.31 2.41 11.33
C SER A 11 4.54 3.64 11.75
N GLN A 12 5.28 4.67 12.14
CA GLN A 12 4.67 5.92 12.58
C GLN A 12 4.04 6.67 11.42
N ASP A 13 4.72 6.65 10.26
CA ASP A 13 4.20 7.29 9.05
C ASP A 13 2.90 6.64 8.61
N LEU A 14 2.80 5.32 8.69
CA LEU A 14 1.59 4.60 8.32
C LEU A 14 0.41 5.02 9.18
N LYS A 15 0.61 5.11 10.48
CA LYS A 15 -0.45 5.53 11.39
C LYS A 15 -0.96 6.92 11.01
N GLU A 16 -0.04 7.85 10.79
CA GLU A 16 -0.41 9.21 10.40
C GLU A 16 -1.17 9.24 9.09
N GLU A 17 -0.69 8.50 8.10
CA GLU A 17 -1.34 8.49 6.78
C GLU A 17 -2.74 7.88 6.86
N LEU A 18 -2.91 6.83 7.64
CA LEU A 18 -4.23 6.22 7.82
C LEU A 18 -5.18 7.19 8.50
N LEU A 19 -4.70 7.93 9.50
CA LEU A 19 -5.52 8.94 10.17
C LEU A 19 -5.92 10.06 9.23
N LYS A 20 -5.11 10.36 8.23
CA LYS A 20 -5.40 11.38 7.23
C LYS A 20 -6.30 10.87 6.10
N GLY A 21 -6.67 9.59 6.13
CA GLY A 21 -7.57 9.03 5.14
C GLY A 21 -6.91 8.23 4.04
N ALA A 22 -5.66 7.81 4.20
CA ALA A 22 -5.01 6.97 3.20
C ALA A 22 -5.80 5.67 3.00
N LYS A 23 -5.76 5.15 1.76
CA LYS A 23 -6.45 3.92 1.41
C LYS A 23 -5.45 2.79 1.27
N VAL A 24 -5.82 1.61 1.78
CA VAL A 24 -4.95 0.43 1.71
C VAL A 24 -5.35 -0.44 0.52
N VAL A 25 -4.37 -0.76 -0.32
CA VAL A 25 -4.56 -1.63 -1.46
C VAL A 25 -3.66 -2.84 -1.31
N ASP A 26 -4.26 -4.02 -1.27
CA ASP A 26 -3.55 -5.29 -1.12
C ASP A 26 -3.27 -5.84 -2.51
N VAL A 27 -2.00 -6.01 -2.85
CA VAL A 27 -1.61 -6.45 -4.20
C VAL A 27 -1.32 -7.94 -4.27
N ARG A 28 -1.76 -8.71 -3.27
CA ARG A 28 -1.65 -10.16 -3.28
C ARG A 28 -2.69 -10.75 -4.23
N THR A 29 -2.64 -12.09 -4.39
CA THR A 29 -3.67 -12.78 -5.16
C THR A 29 -5.02 -12.73 -4.44
N PRO A 30 -6.14 -12.89 -5.18
CA PRO A 30 -7.45 -12.93 -4.53
C PRO A 30 -7.58 -14.03 -3.48
N ALA A 31 -6.96 -15.19 -3.71
CA ALA A 31 -7.02 -16.28 -2.74
C ALA A 31 -6.32 -15.91 -1.43
N GLU A 32 -5.16 -15.28 -1.51
CA GLU A 32 -4.46 -14.79 -0.31
C GLU A 32 -5.32 -13.77 0.43
N PHE A 33 -5.90 -12.85 -0.31
CA PHE A 33 -6.73 -11.79 0.26
C PHE A 33 -7.94 -12.35 0.99
N GLN A 34 -8.58 -13.35 0.41
CA GLN A 34 -9.75 -13.98 1.04
C GLN A 34 -9.40 -14.68 2.34
N GLY A 35 -8.16 -15.15 2.48
CA GLY A 35 -7.72 -15.82 3.69
C GLY A 35 -7.44 -14.88 4.86
N GLY A 36 -7.50 -13.57 4.64
CA GLY A 36 -7.27 -12.56 5.66
C GLY A 36 -6.65 -11.32 5.02
N HIS A 37 -7.12 -10.14 5.42
CA HIS A 37 -6.62 -8.89 4.85
C HIS A 37 -6.88 -7.73 5.81
N VAL A 38 -6.29 -6.58 5.53
CA VAL A 38 -6.51 -5.37 6.32
C VAL A 38 -7.97 -4.95 6.20
N LYS A 39 -8.60 -4.69 7.31
CA LYS A 39 -9.99 -4.25 7.33
C LYS A 39 -10.14 -2.99 6.48
N GLY A 40 -11.09 -3.03 5.55
CA GLY A 40 -11.35 -1.90 4.65
C GLY A 40 -10.43 -1.82 3.45
N SER A 41 -9.46 -2.72 3.32
CA SER A 41 -8.58 -2.73 2.16
C SER A 41 -9.27 -3.28 0.92
N VAL A 42 -8.73 -2.90 -0.23
CA VAL A 42 -9.21 -3.35 -1.54
C VAL A 42 -8.14 -4.25 -2.14
N ASN A 43 -8.54 -5.32 -2.80
CA ASN A 43 -7.60 -6.22 -3.47
C ASN A 43 -7.45 -5.83 -4.93
N ILE A 44 -6.24 -5.44 -5.30
CA ILE A 44 -5.88 -5.20 -6.70
C ILE A 44 -4.55 -5.93 -6.92
N PRO A 45 -4.58 -7.15 -7.47
CA PRO A 45 -3.34 -7.92 -7.63
C PRO A 45 -2.28 -7.19 -8.43
N LEU A 46 -1.02 -7.45 -8.11
CA LEU A 46 0.12 -6.74 -8.71
C LEU A 46 0.06 -6.74 -10.24
N ASN A 47 -0.31 -7.87 -10.84
CA ASN A 47 -0.33 -7.99 -12.29
C ASN A 47 -1.38 -7.11 -12.97
N THR A 48 -2.31 -6.55 -12.21
CA THR A 48 -3.35 -5.66 -12.76
C THR A 48 -3.20 -4.22 -12.25
N ILE A 49 -2.20 -3.95 -11.42
CA ILE A 49 -2.12 -2.65 -10.75
C ILE A 49 -1.99 -1.48 -11.73
N ALA A 50 -1.18 -1.65 -12.78
CA ALA A 50 -0.95 -0.58 -13.73
C ALA A 50 -2.22 -0.16 -14.47
N SER A 51 -3.13 -1.11 -14.74
CA SER A 51 -4.38 -0.81 -15.43
C SER A 51 -5.40 -0.13 -14.52
N ASN A 52 -5.10 -0.03 -13.23
CA ASN A 52 -5.98 0.65 -12.26
C ASN A 52 -5.50 2.05 -11.91
N GLU A 53 -4.62 2.62 -12.71
CA GLU A 53 -4.04 3.94 -12.43
C GLU A 53 -5.10 5.02 -12.22
N LEU A 54 -6.03 5.14 -13.17
CA LEU A 54 -7.07 6.17 -13.07
C LEU A 54 -7.96 5.98 -11.86
N ARG A 55 -8.35 4.73 -11.62
CA ARG A 55 -9.19 4.40 -10.46
C ARG A 55 -8.53 4.83 -9.15
N LEU A 56 -7.24 4.59 -9.02
CA LEU A 56 -6.51 4.93 -7.80
C LEU A 56 -6.31 6.43 -7.67
N LYS A 57 -6.03 7.12 -8.78
CA LYS A 57 -5.87 8.57 -8.75
C LYS A 57 -7.19 9.28 -8.41
N GLU A 58 -8.30 8.71 -8.81
CA GLU A 58 -9.61 9.30 -8.54
C GLU A 58 -9.99 9.29 -7.07
N THR A 59 -9.32 8.48 -6.26
CA THR A 59 -9.59 8.46 -4.81
C THR A 59 -9.15 9.75 -4.13
N ASN A 60 -8.23 10.50 -4.74
CA ASN A 60 -7.62 11.71 -4.16
C ASN A 60 -7.02 11.45 -2.77
N ALA A 61 -6.62 10.22 -2.51
CA ALA A 61 -6.02 9.83 -1.25
C ALA A 61 -4.65 9.21 -1.51
N LYS A 62 -3.78 9.29 -0.51
CA LYS A 62 -2.54 8.52 -0.56
C LYS A 62 -2.89 7.04 -0.52
N ILE A 63 -2.21 6.24 -1.32
CA ILE A 63 -2.42 4.79 -1.37
C ILE A 63 -1.29 4.10 -0.62
N ILE A 64 -1.65 3.18 0.26
CA ILE A 64 -0.70 2.33 0.96
C ILE A 64 -0.82 0.94 0.36
N PHE A 65 0.21 0.50 -0.36
CA PHE A 65 0.24 -0.84 -0.91
C PHE A 65 0.78 -1.82 0.13
N CYS A 66 0.18 -3.00 0.22
CA CYS A 66 0.68 -4.06 1.07
C CYS A 66 0.62 -5.40 0.36
N CYS A 67 1.39 -6.35 0.85
CA CYS A 67 1.37 -7.73 0.37
C CYS A 67 1.77 -8.66 1.53
N ALA A 68 2.30 -9.85 1.24
CA ALA A 68 2.69 -10.78 2.31
C ALA A 68 3.95 -10.31 3.05
N SER A 69 4.96 -9.84 2.32
CA SER A 69 6.27 -9.50 2.88
C SER A 69 6.79 -8.12 2.53
N GLY A 70 6.11 -7.39 1.65
CA GLY A 70 6.55 -6.08 1.19
C GLY A 70 7.22 -6.09 -0.18
N ASN A 71 7.49 -7.24 -0.77
CA ASN A 71 8.16 -7.34 -2.05
C ASN A 71 7.24 -6.92 -3.21
N ARG A 72 6.10 -7.57 -3.33
CA ARG A 72 5.13 -7.23 -4.38
C ARG A 72 4.59 -5.81 -4.20
N SER A 73 4.35 -5.42 -2.96
CA SER A 73 3.88 -4.05 -2.69
C SER A 73 4.95 -3.02 -2.99
N GLY A 74 6.23 -3.37 -2.83
CA GLY A 74 7.33 -2.49 -3.25
C GLY A 74 7.34 -2.30 -4.75
N GLN A 75 7.09 -3.36 -5.51
CA GLN A 75 6.99 -3.27 -6.98
C GLN A 75 5.82 -2.40 -7.40
N ALA A 76 4.65 -2.61 -6.77
CA ALA A 76 3.47 -1.80 -7.04
C ALA A 76 3.76 -0.31 -6.78
N THR A 77 4.41 -0.03 -5.66
CA THR A 77 4.76 1.34 -5.28
C THR A 77 5.64 1.98 -6.34
N SER A 78 6.69 1.28 -6.77
CA SER A 78 7.61 1.81 -7.80
C SER A 78 6.89 2.07 -9.12
N ILE A 79 6.07 1.11 -9.55
CA ILE A 79 5.31 1.25 -10.81
C ILE A 79 4.40 2.47 -10.74
N MET A 80 3.64 2.58 -9.66
CA MET A 80 2.63 3.62 -9.58
C MET A 80 3.21 5.00 -9.25
N GLN A 81 4.32 5.07 -8.51
CA GLN A 81 5.02 6.35 -8.33
C GLN A 81 5.52 6.88 -9.65
N SER A 82 6.01 6.01 -10.53
CA SER A 82 6.48 6.44 -11.85
C SER A 82 5.34 6.99 -12.71
N LYS A 83 4.10 6.65 -12.37
CA LYS A 83 2.90 7.15 -13.05
C LYS A 83 2.29 8.37 -12.34
N GLY A 84 2.94 8.85 -11.31
CA GLY A 84 2.49 10.04 -10.59
C GLY A 84 1.48 9.80 -9.47
N LEU A 85 1.27 8.55 -9.08
CA LEU A 85 0.37 8.26 -7.96
C LEU A 85 1.09 8.54 -6.64
N ASP A 86 0.40 9.20 -5.72
CA ASP A 86 0.89 9.42 -4.36
C ASP A 86 0.69 8.13 -3.57
N CYS A 87 1.75 7.36 -3.39
CA CYS A 87 1.65 6.06 -2.75
C CYS A 87 2.92 5.70 -2.00
N ILE A 88 2.78 4.77 -1.07
CA ILE A 88 3.90 4.26 -0.29
C ILE A 88 3.76 2.75 -0.14
N ASN A 89 4.87 2.08 0.17
CA ASN A 89 4.89 0.66 0.46
C ASN A 89 4.65 0.46 1.95
N GLY A 90 3.53 -0.16 2.31
CA GLY A 90 3.20 -0.46 3.70
C GLY A 90 3.84 -1.75 4.21
N GLY A 91 4.40 -2.56 3.32
CA GLY A 91 5.03 -3.82 3.70
C GLY A 91 4.02 -4.94 3.83
N SER A 92 4.16 -5.74 4.88
CA SER A 92 3.25 -6.86 5.15
C SER A 92 1.88 -6.34 5.55
N TRP A 93 0.82 -6.99 5.05
CA TRP A 93 -0.54 -6.64 5.45
C TRP A 93 -0.76 -6.83 6.95
N LEU A 94 -0.04 -7.78 7.55
CA LEU A 94 -0.11 -7.98 8.99
C LEU A 94 0.44 -6.77 9.75
N HIS A 95 1.49 -6.16 9.21
CA HIS A 95 2.06 -4.95 9.78
C HIS A 95 1.08 -3.77 9.67
N VAL A 96 0.50 -3.59 8.49
CA VAL A 96 -0.47 -2.50 8.27
C VAL A 96 -1.71 -2.70 9.15
N SER A 97 -2.12 -3.95 9.37
CA SER A 97 -3.29 -4.26 10.19
C SER A 97 -3.17 -3.79 11.64
N ARG A 98 -1.98 -3.48 12.09
CA ARG A 98 -1.77 -2.99 13.46
C ARG A 98 -2.32 -1.59 13.68
N TYR A 99 -2.53 -0.88 12.61
CA TYR A 99 -2.99 0.51 12.68
C TYR A 99 -4.40 0.63 12.14
#